data_b31deeba3e2baa44b542b27432ac816c
#
_entry.id   b31deeba3e2baa44b542b27432ac816c
#
_cell.length_a   1.000
_cell.length_b   1.000
_cell.length_c   1.000
_cell.angle_alpha   90.00
_cell.angle_beta   90.00
_cell.angle_gamma   90.00
#
_symmetry.space_group_name_H-M   'P 1'
#
loop_
_entity.id
_entity.type
_entity.pdbx_description
1 polymer ?
#
loop_
_entity_poly.entity_id
_entity_poly.type
_entity_poly.pdbx_seq_one_letter_code
_entity_poly.pdbx_strand_id
1 'polypeptide(L)'
;ELIDSLSRKLQVLREARESLQEDMQDNNTLGEEVEATVQAICKPNELDKFRMFVGDLDKVVSLLLSLSGRLARVENALNNLEEGVSAEEKHTLIEKRNLLIGQHEDAKELKENLDRRERLVYEILGSNLSEDHLADYQHFVKMKSALIIEQRKLEDRIKLGEEQLKCLKESLPLE
;
A
#
# COMPACT_ATOMS: atom_id res chain seq x y z
N GLU A 1 -15.60 6.08 -29.18
CA GLU A 1 -15.66 7.27 -28.32
C GLU A 1 -15.40 6.96 -26.85
N LEU A 2 -16.20 6.05 -26.24
CA LEU A 2 -16.00 5.63 -24.84
C LEU A 2 -14.68 4.87 -24.66
N ILE A 3 -14.33 4.01 -25.61
CA ILE A 3 -13.07 3.27 -25.65
C ILE A 3 -11.89 4.24 -25.71
N ASP A 4 -11.97 5.26 -26.58
CA ASP A 4 -10.90 6.27 -26.70
C ASP A 4 -10.72 7.07 -25.40
N SER A 5 -11.84 7.47 -24.78
CA SER A 5 -11.83 8.18 -23.50
C SER A 5 -11.18 7.35 -22.40
N LEU A 6 -11.55 6.08 -22.31
CA LEU A 6 -11.02 5.16 -21.30
C LEU A 6 -9.54 4.86 -21.56
N SER A 7 -9.15 4.69 -22.82
CA SER A 7 -7.74 4.49 -23.21
C SER A 7 -6.87 5.67 -22.82
N ARG A 8 -7.38 6.90 -22.98
CA ARG A 8 -6.67 8.13 -22.57
C ARG A 8 -6.52 8.20 -21.05
N LYS A 9 -7.57 7.85 -20.31
CA LYS A 9 -7.51 7.80 -18.84
C LYS A 9 -6.47 6.79 -18.37
N LEU A 10 -6.42 5.61 -18.99
CA LEU A 10 -5.41 4.59 -18.69
C LEU A 10 -4.01 5.09 -18.99
N GLN A 11 -3.83 5.82 -20.08
CA GLN A 11 -2.51 6.39 -20.42
C GLN A 11 -2.05 7.38 -19.35
N VAL A 12 -2.94 8.26 -18.88
CA VAL A 12 -2.65 9.20 -17.78
C VAL A 12 -2.27 8.46 -16.51
N LEU A 13 -3.01 7.38 -16.18
CA LEU A 13 -2.71 6.57 -14.99
C LEU A 13 -1.36 5.87 -15.11
N ARG A 14 -1.01 5.35 -16.29
CA ARG A 14 0.29 4.70 -16.52
C ARG A 14 1.45 5.68 -16.44
N GLU A 15 1.26 6.90 -16.94
CA GLU A 15 2.25 7.98 -16.81
C GLU A 15 2.43 8.39 -15.35
N ALA A 16 1.33 8.46 -14.59
CA ALA A 16 1.38 8.70 -13.16
C ALA A 16 2.14 7.59 -12.42
N ARG A 17 1.97 6.33 -12.86
CA ARG A 17 2.71 5.19 -12.29
C ARG A 17 4.21 5.31 -12.53
N GLU A 18 4.62 5.73 -13.71
CA GLU A 18 6.04 5.95 -14.02
C GLU A 18 6.64 7.05 -13.14
N SER A 19 5.92 8.17 -12.99
CA SER A 19 6.32 9.26 -12.12
C SER A 19 6.43 8.81 -10.66
N LEU A 20 5.48 7.99 -10.21
CA LEU A 20 5.50 7.43 -8.85
C LEU A 20 6.70 6.51 -8.63
N GLN A 21 7.07 5.71 -9.63
CA GLN A 21 8.23 4.83 -9.55
C GLN A 21 9.53 5.63 -9.38
N GLU A 22 9.64 6.78 -10.04
CA GLU A 22 10.76 7.70 -9.86
C GLU A 22 10.80 8.23 -8.43
N ASP A 23 9.66 8.65 -7.90
CA ASP A 23 9.53 9.14 -6.52
C ASP A 23 9.91 8.05 -5.51
N MET A 24 9.49 6.81 -5.75
CA MET A 24 9.84 5.67 -4.91
C MET A 24 11.33 5.38 -4.94
N GLN A 25 11.95 5.49 -6.10
CA GLN A 25 13.40 5.31 -6.25
C GLN A 25 14.18 6.40 -5.51
N ASP A 26 13.73 7.65 -5.61
CA ASP A 26 14.32 8.78 -4.89
C ASP A 26 14.22 8.57 -3.38
N ASN A 27 13.08 8.07 -2.92
CA ASN A 27 12.88 7.77 -1.50
C ASN A 27 13.76 6.61 -1.04
N ASN A 28 13.97 5.60 -1.86
CA ASN A 28 14.88 4.50 -1.56
C ASN A 28 16.33 4.99 -1.45
N THR A 29 16.73 5.91 -2.31
CA THR A 29 18.06 6.54 -2.25
C THR A 29 18.23 7.33 -0.95
N LEU A 30 17.22 8.10 -0.57
CA LEU A 30 17.22 8.81 0.72
C LEU A 30 17.31 7.81 1.88
N GLY A 31 16.60 6.70 1.81
CA GLY A 31 16.65 5.64 2.82
C GLY A 31 18.04 5.04 2.97
N GLU A 32 18.75 4.84 1.87
CA GLU A 32 20.14 4.35 1.88
C GLU A 32 21.08 5.35 2.55
N GLU A 33 20.89 6.63 2.27
CA GLU A 33 21.66 7.71 2.89
C GLU A 33 21.40 7.78 4.40
N VAL A 34 20.14 7.69 4.81
CA VAL A 34 19.74 7.68 6.23
C VAL A 34 20.35 6.47 6.92
N GLU A 35 20.27 5.28 6.31
CA GLU A 35 20.86 4.07 6.87
C GLU A 35 22.37 4.18 7.04
N ALA A 36 23.06 4.73 6.06
CA ALA A 36 24.51 4.96 6.14
C ALA A 36 24.86 5.89 7.30
N THR A 37 24.07 6.94 7.51
CA THR A 37 24.24 7.87 8.64
C THR A 37 24.02 7.16 9.97
N VAL A 38 22.97 6.36 10.09
CA VAL A 38 22.65 5.59 11.30
C VAL A 38 23.78 4.59 11.59
N GLN A 39 24.26 3.90 10.55
CA GLN A 39 25.39 2.94 10.68
C GLN A 39 26.66 3.64 11.19
N ALA A 40 26.95 4.84 10.73
CA ALA A 40 28.16 5.58 11.09
C ALA A 40 28.10 6.14 12.52
N ILE A 41 26.93 6.51 13.01
CA ILE A 41 26.75 7.27 14.26
C ILE A 41 26.20 6.41 15.39
N CYS A 42 25.26 5.52 15.10
CA CYS A 42 24.55 4.74 16.13
C CYS A 42 25.25 3.43 16.45
N LYS A 43 24.86 2.82 17.57
CA LYS A 43 25.35 1.50 17.99
C LYS A 43 24.77 0.42 17.09
N PRO A 44 25.42 -0.76 16.94
CA PRO A 44 24.90 -1.85 16.11
C PRO A 44 23.48 -2.29 16.44
N ASN A 45 23.11 -2.36 17.73
CA ASN A 45 21.77 -2.74 18.14
C ASN A 45 20.72 -1.66 17.78
N GLU A 46 21.13 -0.40 17.76
CA GLU A 46 20.28 0.72 17.33
C GLU A 46 20.04 0.68 15.82
N LEU A 47 21.07 0.38 15.06
CA LEU A 47 20.97 0.16 13.60
C LEU A 47 20.03 -1.00 13.29
N ASP A 48 20.14 -2.11 14.02
CA ASP A 48 19.25 -3.26 13.83
C ASP A 48 17.79 -2.91 14.06
N LYS A 49 17.49 -2.14 15.10
CA LYS A 49 16.13 -1.66 15.38
C LYS A 49 15.59 -0.79 14.27
N PHE A 50 16.42 0.10 13.73
CA PHE A 50 16.07 0.92 12.57
C PHE A 50 15.75 0.06 11.35
N ARG A 51 16.64 -0.87 11.00
CA ARG A 51 16.46 -1.76 9.84
C ARG A 51 15.20 -2.61 9.95
N MET A 52 14.96 -3.21 11.11
CA MET A 52 13.78 -4.03 11.36
C MET A 52 12.49 -3.21 11.25
N PHE A 53 12.48 -2.02 11.82
CA PHE A 53 11.34 -1.12 11.72
C PHE A 53 11.03 -0.76 10.26
N VAL A 54 12.02 -0.34 9.49
CA VAL A 54 11.84 0.05 8.08
C VAL A 54 11.34 -1.14 7.23
N GLY A 55 11.90 -2.32 7.43
CA GLY A 55 11.46 -3.53 6.73
C GLY A 55 10.04 -3.93 7.08
N ASP A 56 9.68 -3.85 8.36
CA ASP A 56 8.34 -4.20 8.83
C ASP A 56 7.30 -3.17 8.40
N LEU A 57 7.68 -1.89 8.29
CA LEU A 57 6.79 -0.82 7.82
C LEU A 57 6.22 -1.15 6.44
N ASP A 58 7.08 -1.54 5.50
CA ASP A 58 6.66 -1.92 4.16
C ASP A 58 5.68 -3.10 4.21
N LYS A 59 6.05 -4.15 4.92
CA LYS A 59 5.24 -5.38 5.03
C LYS A 59 3.87 -5.13 5.66
N VAL A 60 3.81 -4.39 6.76
CA VAL A 60 2.57 -4.17 7.50
C VAL A 60 1.63 -3.24 6.73
N VAL A 61 2.14 -2.15 6.16
CA VAL A 61 1.32 -1.24 5.36
C VAL A 61 0.77 -1.98 4.13
N SER A 62 1.59 -2.75 3.43
CA SER A 62 1.18 -3.55 2.27
C SER A 62 0.13 -4.59 2.65
N LEU A 63 0.27 -5.25 3.79
CA LEU A 63 -0.70 -6.22 4.30
C LEU A 63 -2.06 -5.57 4.58
N LEU A 64 -2.06 -4.43 5.28
CA LEU A 64 -3.29 -3.68 5.56
C LEU A 64 -4.03 -3.29 4.29
N LEU A 65 -3.30 -2.76 3.31
CA LEU A 65 -3.88 -2.34 2.03
C LEU A 65 -4.46 -3.54 1.27
N SER A 66 -3.76 -4.66 1.26
CA SER A 66 -4.22 -5.89 0.63
C SER A 66 -5.51 -6.40 1.26
N LEU A 67 -5.56 -6.45 2.59
CA LEU A 67 -6.75 -6.90 3.32
C LEU A 67 -7.92 -5.95 3.17
N SER A 68 -7.67 -4.64 3.22
CA SER A 68 -8.71 -3.61 2.97
C SER A 68 -9.32 -3.76 1.58
N GLY A 69 -8.50 -3.99 0.57
CA GLY A 69 -8.95 -4.19 -0.82
C GLY A 69 -9.79 -5.45 -0.98
N ARG A 70 -9.36 -6.56 -0.39
CA ARG A 70 -10.10 -7.82 -0.41
C ARG A 70 -11.44 -7.70 0.30
N LEU A 71 -11.45 -7.06 1.48
CA LEU A 71 -12.66 -6.85 2.26
C LEU A 71 -13.66 -6.00 1.48
N ALA A 72 -13.21 -4.90 0.87
CA ALA A 72 -14.06 -4.04 0.05
C ALA A 72 -14.70 -4.81 -1.10
N ARG A 73 -13.94 -5.68 -1.77
CA ARG A 73 -14.48 -6.50 -2.88
C ARG A 73 -15.55 -7.49 -2.40
N VAL A 74 -15.33 -8.14 -1.27
CA VAL A 74 -16.31 -9.09 -0.71
C VAL A 74 -17.57 -8.35 -0.25
N GLU A 75 -17.44 -7.23 0.42
CA GLU A 75 -18.57 -6.40 0.83
C GLU A 75 -19.37 -5.89 -0.38
N ASN A 76 -18.67 -5.47 -1.44
CA ASN A 76 -19.31 -5.05 -2.67
C ASN A 76 -20.06 -6.22 -3.33
N ALA A 77 -19.49 -7.40 -3.36
CA ALA A 77 -20.14 -8.61 -3.88
C ALA A 77 -21.41 -8.95 -3.08
N LEU A 78 -21.35 -8.84 -1.74
CA LEU A 78 -22.52 -9.07 -0.88
C LEU A 78 -23.63 -8.05 -1.10
N ASN A 79 -23.27 -6.76 -1.30
CA ASN A 79 -24.23 -5.70 -1.53
C ASN A 79 -24.89 -5.77 -2.91
N ASN A 80 -24.26 -6.42 -3.87
CA ASN A 80 -24.72 -6.52 -5.26
C ASN A 80 -25.19 -7.92 -5.66
N LEU A 81 -25.55 -8.75 -4.69
CA LEU A 81 -26.09 -10.09 -4.97
C LEU A 81 -27.41 -9.99 -5.74
N GLU A 82 -27.51 -10.74 -6.83
CA GLU A 82 -28.72 -10.82 -7.64
C GLU A 82 -29.74 -11.76 -6.97
N GLU A 83 -31.02 -11.58 -7.32
CA GLU A 83 -32.06 -12.50 -6.93
C GLU A 83 -31.80 -13.89 -7.55
N GLY A 84 -31.99 -14.92 -6.77
CA GLY A 84 -31.75 -16.29 -7.22
C GLY A 84 -30.38 -16.84 -6.87
N VAL A 85 -29.51 -16.03 -6.26
CA VAL A 85 -28.25 -16.53 -5.69
C VAL A 85 -28.58 -17.50 -4.56
N SER A 86 -27.91 -18.66 -4.55
CA SER A 86 -28.15 -19.67 -3.53
C SER A 86 -27.74 -19.19 -2.14
N ALA A 87 -28.44 -19.69 -1.11
CA ALA A 87 -28.10 -19.43 0.28
C ALA A 87 -26.66 -19.87 0.59
N GLU A 88 -26.20 -20.92 -0.07
CA GLU A 88 -24.85 -21.47 0.09
C GLU A 88 -23.77 -20.49 -0.42
N GLU A 89 -23.99 -19.88 -1.59
CA GLU A 89 -23.08 -18.87 -2.15
C GLU A 89 -22.99 -17.64 -1.25
N LYS A 90 -24.15 -17.17 -0.78
CA LYS A 90 -24.22 -16.04 0.15
C LYS A 90 -23.48 -16.35 1.45
N HIS A 91 -23.68 -17.56 1.99
CA HIS A 91 -23.02 -18.01 3.21
C HIS A 91 -21.49 -18.03 3.05
N THR A 92 -21.00 -18.51 1.91
CA THR A 92 -19.57 -18.54 1.59
C THR A 92 -18.97 -17.14 1.58
N LEU A 93 -19.67 -16.16 0.98
CA LEU A 93 -19.24 -14.76 0.98
C LEU A 93 -19.22 -14.14 2.38
N ILE A 94 -20.22 -14.46 3.20
CA ILE A 94 -20.30 -13.97 4.59
C ILE A 94 -19.14 -14.54 5.41
N GLU A 95 -18.83 -15.83 5.28
CA GLU A 95 -17.71 -16.46 5.97
C GLU A 95 -16.40 -15.84 5.56
N LYS A 96 -16.21 -15.60 4.26
CA LYS A 96 -15.01 -14.95 3.71
C LYS A 96 -14.87 -13.52 4.26
N ARG A 97 -15.98 -12.76 4.31
CA ARG A 97 -15.99 -11.43 4.90
C ARG A 97 -15.56 -11.47 6.36
N ASN A 98 -16.14 -12.39 7.15
CA ASN A 98 -15.85 -12.49 8.57
C ASN A 98 -14.37 -12.85 8.82
N LEU A 99 -13.80 -13.75 8.01
CA LEU A 99 -12.39 -14.09 8.06
C LEU A 99 -11.52 -12.87 7.76
N LEU A 100 -11.85 -12.12 6.71
CA LEU A 100 -11.10 -10.92 6.31
C LEU A 100 -11.20 -9.80 7.36
N ILE A 101 -12.36 -9.65 7.99
CA ILE A 101 -12.54 -8.69 9.10
C ILE A 101 -11.57 -9.03 10.23
N GLY A 102 -11.51 -10.31 10.63
CA GLY A 102 -10.60 -10.77 11.68
C GLY A 102 -9.13 -10.53 11.31
N GLN A 103 -8.74 -10.88 10.09
CA GLN A 103 -7.38 -10.65 9.60
C GLN A 103 -7.03 -9.16 9.54
N HIS A 104 -7.99 -8.32 9.12
CA HIS A 104 -7.81 -6.87 9.05
C HIS A 104 -7.61 -6.27 10.45
N GLU A 105 -8.37 -6.73 11.44
CA GLU A 105 -8.21 -6.31 12.83
C GLU A 105 -6.82 -6.70 13.37
N ASP A 106 -6.36 -7.91 13.09
CA ASP A 106 -5.02 -8.37 13.46
C ASP A 106 -3.93 -7.50 12.82
N ALA A 107 -4.10 -7.15 11.54
CA ALA A 107 -3.17 -6.28 10.84
C ALA A 107 -3.16 -4.85 11.40
N LYS A 108 -4.31 -4.35 11.85
CA LYS A 108 -4.39 -3.06 12.55
C LYS A 108 -3.59 -3.08 13.86
N GLU A 109 -3.67 -4.16 14.62
CA GLU A 109 -2.86 -4.32 15.83
C GLU A 109 -1.37 -4.33 15.52
N LEU A 110 -0.96 -4.99 14.44
CA LEU A 110 0.42 -4.97 13.97
C LEU A 110 0.86 -3.54 13.63
N LYS A 111 -0.01 -2.76 12.98
CA LYS A 111 0.28 -1.37 12.63
C LYS A 111 0.42 -0.50 13.88
N GLU A 112 -0.45 -0.67 14.87
CA GLU A 112 -0.35 0.05 16.14
C GLU A 112 0.95 -0.28 16.87
N ASN A 113 1.35 -1.54 16.85
CA ASN A 113 2.61 -1.99 17.43
C ASN A 113 3.81 -1.39 16.68
N LEU A 114 3.71 -1.33 15.37
CA LEU A 114 4.72 -0.70 14.51
C LEU A 114 4.84 0.80 14.81
N ASP A 115 3.73 1.49 15.04
CA ASP A 115 3.72 2.92 15.39
C ASP A 115 4.40 3.16 16.74
N ARG A 116 4.24 2.26 17.70
CA ARG A 116 4.95 2.32 18.98
C ARG A 116 6.45 2.12 18.80
N ARG A 117 6.83 1.19 17.94
CA ARG A 117 8.24 0.94 17.60
C ARG A 117 8.86 2.15 16.88
N GLU A 118 8.10 2.81 16.03
CA GLU A 118 8.55 4.04 15.35
C GLU A 118 8.93 5.11 16.37
N ARG A 119 8.14 5.31 17.40
CA ARG A 119 8.45 6.28 18.46
C ARG A 119 9.77 5.96 19.17
N LEU A 120 10.03 4.69 19.43
CA LEU A 120 11.28 4.24 20.04
C LEU A 120 12.47 4.48 19.11
N VAL A 121 12.33 4.18 17.83
CA VAL A 121 13.37 4.45 16.83
C VAL A 121 13.62 5.95 16.73
N TYR A 122 12.57 6.75 16.67
CA TYR A 122 12.68 8.21 16.65
C TYR A 122 13.45 8.75 17.85
N GLU A 123 13.17 8.26 19.05
CA GLU A 123 13.88 8.66 20.27
C GLU A 123 15.36 8.29 20.21
N ILE A 124 15.67 7.06 19.75
CA ILE A 124 17.04 6.59 19.59
C ILE A 124 17.81 7.49 18.61
N LEU A 125 17.22 7.73 17.44
CA LEU A 125 17.85 8.56 16.41
C LEU A 125 17.95 10.02 16.84
N GLY A 126 16.94 10.53 17.52
CA GLY A 126 16.94 11.90 18.06
C GLY A 126 18.05 12.15 19.07
N SER A 127 18.48 11.12 19.80
CA SER A 127 19.59 11.21 20.74
C SER A 127 20.96 11.18 20.07
N ASN A 128 21.05 10.70 18.85
CA ASN A 128 22.32 10.44 18.16
C ASN A 128 22.54 11.30 16.92
N LEU A 129 21.49 11.64 16.18
CA LEU A 129 21.58 12.37 14.92
C LEU A 129 21.45 13.87 15.11
N SER A 130 22.03 14.65 14.18
CA SER A 130 21.77 16.07 14.06
C SER A 130 20.31 16.32 13.68
N GLU A 131 19.85 17.55 13.86
CA GLU A 131 18.50 17.96 13.48
C GLU A 131 18.23 17.71 11.98
N ASP A 132 19.21 17.98 11.13
CA ASP A 132 19.09 17.80 9.69
C ASP A 132 18.97 16.32 9.33
N HIS A 133 19.78 15.46 9.91
CA HIS A 133 19.71 14.01 9.67
C HIS A 133 18.44 13.41 10.22
N LEU A 134 17.96 13.90 11.37
CA LEU A 134 16.70 13.44 11.94
C LEU A 134 15.51 13.84 11.06
N ALA A 135 15.55 15.07 10.50
CA ALA A 135 14.54 15.53 9.55
C ALA A 135 14.51 14.65 8.29
N ASP A 136 15.67 14.25 7.77
CA ASP A 136 15.78 13.33 6.63
C ASP A 136 15.16 11.98 6.94
N TYR A 137 15.42 11.45 8.13
CA TYR A 137 14.81 10.21 8.60
C TYR A 137 13.27 10.32 8.62
N GLN A 138 12.75 11.37 9.23
CA GLN A 138 11.31 11.59 9.32
C GLN A 138 10.67 11.70 7.93
N HIS A 139 11.30 12.45 7.05
CA HIS A 139 10.82 12.60 5.67
C HIS A 139 10.82 11.26 4.93
N PHE A 140 11.90 10.49 5.07
CA PHE A 140 12.02 9.17 4.47
C PHE A 140 10.87 8.24 4.90
N VAL A 141 10.62 8.12 6.20
CA VAL A 141 9.59 7.24 6.75
C VAL A 141 8.19 7.68 6.30
N LYS A 142 7.92 8.99 6.39
CA LYS A 142 6.63 9.56 5.97
C LYS A 142 6.36 9.30 4.49
N MET A 143 7.35 9.56 3.65
CA MET A 143 7.23 9.36 2.20
C MET A 143 7.11 7.88 1.86
N LYS A 144 7.83 7.00 2.54
CA LYS A 144 7.76 5.56 2.30
C LYS A 144 6.33 5.04 2.46
N SER A 145 5.67 5.39 3.55
CA SER A 145 4.27 5.01 3.79
C SER A 145 3.33 5.60 2.75
N ALA A 146 3.46 6.90 2.48
CA ALA A 146 2.61 7.60 1.52
C ALA A 146 2.75 7.02 0.10
N LEU A 147 3.96 6.69 -0.32
CA LEU A 147 4.23 6.14 -1.65
C LEU A 147 3.69 4.71 -1.80
N ILE A 148 3.79 3.90 -0.77
CA ILE A 148 3.21 2.54 -0.76
C ILE A 148 1.69 2.63 -0.94
N ILE A 149 1.03 3.52 -0.22
CA ILE A 149 -0.42 3.72 -0.31
C ILE A 149 -0.80 4.22 -1.71
N GLU A 150 -0.09 5.20 -2.23
CA GLU A 150 -0.35 5.78 -3.54
C GLU A 150 -0.15 4.76 -4.66
N GLN A 151 0.89 3.95 -4.57
CA GLN A 151 1.15 2.86 -5.52
C GLN A 151 -0.02 1.88 -5.56
N ARG A 152 -0.54 1.49 -4.41
CA ARG A 152 -1.65 0.54 -4.34
C ARG A 152 -2.92 1.12 -4.97
N LYS A 153 -3.24 2.37 -4.66
CA LYS A 153 -4.40 3.06 -5.24
C LYS A 153 -4.29 3.15 -6.76
N LEU A 154 -3.11 3.49 -7.25
CA LEU A 154 -2.85 3.67 -8.68
C LEU A 154 -2.93 2.34 -9.43
N GLU A 155 -2.32 1.27 -8.88
CA GLU A 155 -2.39 -0.07 -9.45
C GLU A 155 -3.84 -0.59 -9.52
N ASP A 156 -4.63 -0.36 -8.48
CA ASP A 156 -6.04 -0.74 -8.45
C ASP A 156 -6.85 0.00 -9.52
N ARG A 157 -6.61 1.29 -9.71
CA ARG A 157 -7.26 2.10 -10.77
C ARG A 157 -6.89 1.63 -12.16
N ILE A 158 -5.62 1.34 -12.39
CA ILE A 158 -5.12 0.84 -13.67
C ILE A 158 -5.77 -0.51 -13.97
N LYS A 159 -5.78 -1.41 -13.02
CA LYS A 159 -6.40 -2.74 -13.17
C LYS A 159 -7.89 -2.64 -13.50
N LEU A 160 -8.61 -1.80 -12.76
CA LEU A 160 -10.04 -1.56 -13.02
C LEU A 160 -10.26 -1.01 -14.42
N GLY A 161 -9.46 -0.01 -14.83
CA GLY A 161 -9.55 0.59 -16.16
C GLY A 161 -9.25 -0.42 -17.28
N GLU A 162 -8.26 -1.28 -17.07
CA GLU A 162 -7.93 -2.35 -18.02
C GLU A 162 -9.06 -3.36 -18.16
N GLU A 163 -9.68 -3.75 -17.05
CA GLU A 163 -10.84 -4.66 -17.05
C GLU A 163 -12.04 -4.03 -17.74
N GLN A 164 -12.33 -2.76 -17.50
CA GLN A 164 -13.40 -2.02 -18.15
C GLN A 164 -13.16 -1.92 -19.67
N LEU A 165 -11.94 -1.61 -20.06
CA LEU A 165 -11.57 -1.51 -21.48
C LEU A 165 -11.71 -2.85 -22.19
N LYS A 166 -11.29 -3.92 -21.55
CA LYS A 166 -11.45 -5.29 -22.06
C LYS A 166 -12.93 -5.63 -22.27
N CYS A 167 -13.77 -5.36 -21.29
CA CYS A 167 -15.21 -5.60 -21.38
C CYS A 167 -15.84 -4.82 -22.53
N LEU A 168 -15.48 -3.54 -22.70
CA LEU A 168 -15.98 -2.72 -23.79
C LEU A 168 -15.58 -3.25 -25.16
N LYS A 169 -14.34 -3.68 -25.33
CA LYS A 169 -13.86 -4.24 -26.59
C LYS A 169 -14.53 -5.56 -26.92
N GLU A 170 -14.77 -6.42 -25.92
CA GLU A 170 -15.44 -7.71 -26.08
C GLU A 170 -16.93 -7.55 -26.41
N SER A 171 -17.56 -6.44 -25.99
CA SER A 171 -18.99 -6.19 -26.25
C SER A 171 -19.27 -5.55 -27.61
N LEU A 172 -18.23 -5.15 -28.36
CA LEU A 172 -18.43 -4.57 -29.69
C LEU A 172 -18.88 -5.64 -30.70
N PRO A 173 -19.83 -5.29 -31.59
CA PRO A 173 -20.23 -6.21 -32.63
C PRO A 173 -19.08 -6.48 -33.61
N LEU A 174 -18.96 -7.72 -34.03
CA LEU A 174 -18.02 -8.13 -35.05
C LEU A 174 -18.49 -7.61 -36.39
N GLU A 175 -17.67 -6.85 -37.07
CA GLU A 175 -17.94 -6.38 -38.41
C GLU A 175 -17.15 -7.18 -39.43
#